data_d06105b2c89448cad5cfc764d62a57b7
#
_entry.id   d06105b2c89448cad5cfc764d62a57b7
#
_cell.length_a   1.000
_cell.length_b   1.000
_cell.length_c   1.000
_cell.angle_alpha   90.00
_cell.angle_beta   90.00
_cell.angle_gamma   90.00
#
_symmetry.space_group_name_H-M   'P 1'
#
loop_
_entity.id
_entity.type
_entity.pdbx_description
1 polymer ?
#
loop_
_entity_poly.entity_id
_entity_poly.type
_entity_poly.pdbx_seq_one_letter_code
_entity_poly.pdbx_strand_id
1 'polypeptide(L)'
;MLLSIVLQIQDSVDTLKRKDIFLRSPTKAALMSAIIPGLGQFYNGRKIKGLILGGLSLASLTYTFIKYSEYRVRGDNRSVSEFLGAIIINLTVWGYTSADAFVDAYLYGFQEERDTVLKDIETERR
;
A
#
# COMPACT_ATOMS: atom_id res chain seq x y z
N MET A 1 -27.58 10.59 36.07
CA MET A 1 -26.20 10.19 36.50
C MET A 1 -25.72 8.95 35.78
N LEU A 2 -26.41 7.81 35.87
CA LEU A 2 -26.00 6.57 35.15
C LEU A 2 -25.98 6.73 33.63
N LEU A 3 -26.97 7.40 33.05
CA LEU A 3 -27.07 7.66 31.61
C LEU A 3 -25.89 8.49 31.08
N SER A 4 -25.45 9.51 31.82
CA SER A 4 -24.30 10.33 31.43
C SER A 4 -22.99 9.56 31.48
N ILE A 5 -22.84 8.63 32.43
CA ILE A 5 -21.67 7.74 32.51
C ILE A 5 -21.68 6.76 31.35
N VAL A 6 -22.83 6.19 31.00
CA VAL A 6 -22.94 5.25 29.84
C VAL A 6 -22.60 5.97 28.53
N LEU A 7 -23.11 7.19 28.32
CA LEU A 7 -22.78 8.00 27.13
C LEU A 7 -21.29 8.34 27.07
N GLN A 8 -20.67 8.65 28.19
CA GLN A 8 -19.25 8.97 28.26
C GLN A 8 -18.35 7.73 27.99
N ILE A 9 -18.79 6.56 28.45
CA ILE A 9 -18.13 5.29 28.13
C ILE A 9 -18.29 4.97 26.64
N GLN A 10 -19.48 5.18 26.08
CA GLN A 10 -19.76 4.97 24.66
C GLN A 10 -18.84 5.85 23.78
N ASP A 11 -18.75 7.16 24.08
CA ASP A 11 -17.86 8.09 23.37
C ASP A 11 -16.39 7.67 23.48
N SER A 12 -15.98 7.17 24.64
CA SER A 12 -14.62 6.67 24.85
C SER A 12 -14.33 5.40 24.03
N VAL A 13 -15.29 4.47 23.99
CA VAL A 13 -15.19 3.23 23.18
C VAL A 13 -15.17 3.56 21.69
N ASP A 14 -16.01 4.50 21.23
CA ASP A 14 -16.06 4.92 19.83
C ASP A 14 -14.77 5.66 19.43
N THR A 15 -14.18 6.45 20.34
CA THR A 15 -12.89 7.11 20.12
C THR A 15 -11.74 6.11 20.04
N LEU A 16 -11.75 5.08 20.91
CA LEU A 16 -10.76 3.99 20.85
C LEU A 16 -10.91 3.18 19.56
N LYS A 17 -12.15 2.86 19.16
CA LYS A 17 -12.44 2.15 17.92
C LYS A 17 -12.02 2.96 16.68
N ARG A 18 -12.21 4.29 16.68
CA ARG A 18 -11.67 5.18 15.63
C ARG A 18 -10.15 5.18 15.61
N LYS A 19 -9.49 5.08 16.75
CA LYS A 19 -8.04 5.01 16.85
C LYS A 19 -7.48 3.68 16.30
N ASP A 20 -8.22 2.59 16.46
CA ASP A 20 -7.87 1.28 15.89
C ASP A 20 -8.08 1.24 14.37
N ILE A 21 -9.05 1.99 13.84
CA ILE A 21 -9.27 2.15 12.39
C ILE A 21 -8.10 2.88 11.72
N PHE A 22 -7.43 3.78 12.44
CA PHE A 22 -6.24 4.51 11.97
C PHE A 22 -4.91 3.71 12.06
N LEU A 23 -4.94 2.44 12.47
CA LEU A 23 -3.74 1.61 12.65
C LEU A 23 -3.06 1.17 11.35
N ARG A 24 -3.69 1.36 10.18
CA ARG A 24 -3.02 1.19 8.89
C ARG A 24 -2.37 2.51 8.48
N SER A 25 -1.15 2.72 8.91
CA SER A 25 -0.39 3.90 8.55
C SER A 25 -0.02 3.87 7.05
N PRO A 26 -0.45 4.86 6.25
CA PRO A 26 -0.09 4.96 4.83
C PRO A 26 1.44 4.98 4.63
N THR A 27 2.14 5.67 5.51
CA THR A 27 3.60 5.74 5.50
C THR A 27 4.25 4.38 5.71
N LYS A 28 3.73 3.57 6.65
CA LYS A 28 4.24 2.20 6.87
C LYS A 28 4.00 1.32 5.65
N ALA A 29 2.82 1.38 5.05
CA ALA A 29 2.51 0.63 3.84
C ALA A 29 3.45 0.99 2.68
N ALA A 30 3.71 2.29 2.47
CA ALA A 30 4.64 2.76 1.46
C ALA A 30 6.07 2.30 1.72
N LEU A 31 6.56 2.45 2.96
CA LEU A 31 7.90 2.03 3.35
C LEU A 31 8.09 0.51 3.21
N MET A 32 7.10 -0.29 3.58
CA MET A 32 7.14 -1.74 3.40
C MET A 32 7.24 -2.11 1.92
N SER A 33 6.50 -1.43 1.03
CA SER A 33 6.61 -1.62 -0.42
C SER A 33 7.89 -1.03 -1.02
N ALA A 34 8.49 -0.03 -0.39
CA ALA A 34 9.78 0.52 -0.79
C ALA A 34 10.95 -0.43 -0.48
N ILE A 35 10.85 -1.22 0.59
CA ILE A 35 11.84 -2.24 0.95
C ILE A 35 11.63 -3.51 0.14
N ILE A 36 10.41 -4.04 0.14
CA ILE A 36 10.02 -5.23 -0.63
C ILE A 36 8.75 -4.89 -1.42
N PRO A 37 8.86 -4.74 -2.76
CA PRO A 37 7.72 -4.38 -3.60
C PRO A 37 6.54 -5.35 -3.43
N GLY A 38 5.35 -4.80 -3.17
CA GLY A 38 4.13 -5.55 -2.91
C GLY A 38 3.86 -5.85 -1.43
N LEU A 39 4.83 -5.70 -0.52
CA LEU A 39 4.64 -6.01 0.90
C LEU A 39 3.61 -5.08 1.57
N GLY A 40 3.58 -3.80 1.19
CA GLY A 40 2.59 -2.85 1.66
C GLY A 40 1.15 -3.23 1.27
N GLN A 41 0.97 -3.90 0.13
CA GLN A 41 -0.34 -4.41 -0.27
C GLN A 41 -0.80 -5.57 0.62
N PHE A 42 0.12 -6.44 1.04
CA PHE A 42 -0.17 -7.48 2.03
C PHE A 42 -0.53 -6.86 3.39
N TYR A 43 0.19 -5.83 3.80
CA TYR A 43 -0.12 -5.06 5.00
C TYR A 43 -1.53 -4.44 4.94
N ASN A 44 -1.94 -3.95 3.76
CA ASN A 44 -3.28 -3.42 3.50
C ASN A 44 -4.37 -4.51 3.38
N GLY A 45 -4.01 -5.79 3.47
CA GLY A 45 -4.93 -6.91 3.34
C GLY A 45 -5.30 -7.25 1.89
N ARG A 46 -4.71 -6.58 0.90
CA ARG A 46 -4.95 -6.80 -0.54
C ARG A 46 -3.97 -7.83 -1.12
N LYS A 47 -4.09 -9.07 -0.67
CA LYS A 47 -3.15 -10.16 -0.97
C LYS A 47 -2.96 -10.41 -2.47
N ILE A 48 -4.04 -10.46 -3.25
CA ILE A 48 -3.97 -10.70 -4.71
C ILE A 48 -3.24 -9.57 -5.41
N LYS A 49 -3.55 -8.31 -5.06
CA LYS A 49 -2.88 -7.14 -5.60
C LYS A 49 -1.39 -7.13 -5.23
N GLY A 50 -1.06 -7.48 -3.99
CA GLY A 50 0.32 -7.62 -3.50
C GLY A 50 1.10 -8.69 -4.27
N LEU A 51 0.48 -9.81 -4.59
CA LEU A 51 1.09 -10.87 -5.39
C LEU A 51 1.37 -10.43 -6.83
N ILE A 52 0.41 -9.73 -7.47
CA ILE A 52 0.56 -9.22 -8.84
C ILE A 52 1.66 -8.16 -8.89
N LEU A 53 1.62 -7.15 -8.01
CA LEU A 53 2.59 -6.06 -8.00
C LEU A 53 3.99 -6.54 -7.56
N GLY A 54 4.05 -7.45 -6.59
CA GLY A 54 5.30 -8.09 -6.19
C GLY A 54 5.91 -8.92 -7.32
N GLY A 55 5.09 -9.71 -8.01
CA GLY A 55 5.50 -10.50 -9.17
C GLY A 55 6.00 -9.62 -10.33
N LEU A 56 5.31 -8.52 -10.63
CA LEU A 56 5.72 -7.54 -11.64
C LEU A 56 7.08 -6.90 -11.27
N SER A 57 7.26 -6.57 -10.00
CA SER A 57 8.52 -6.01 -9.50
C SER A 57 9.67 -7.00 -9.58
N LEU A 58 9.44 -8.27 -9.25
CA LEU A 58 10.44 -9.33 -9.43
C LEU A 58 10.80 -9.54 -10.90
N ALA A 59 9.82 -9.51 -11.81
CA ALA A 59 10.06 -9.61 -13.24
C ALA A 59 10.88 -8.43 -13.76
N SER A 60 10.58 -7.20 -13.34
CA SER A 60 11.35 -6.01 -13.73
C SER A 60 12.79 -6.04 -13.17
N LEU A 61 12.97 -6.53 -11.96
CA LEU A 61 14.29 -6.70 -11.35
C LEU A 61 15.12 -7.77 -12.10
N THR A 62 14.50 -8.90 -12.42
CA THR A 62 15.13 -9.96 -13.21
C THR A 62 15.55 -9.45 -14.60
N TYR A 63 14.67 -8.70 -15.27
CA TYR A 63 14.97 -8.06 -16.54
C TYR A 63 16.17 -7.10 -16.44
N THR A 64 16.19 -6.27 -15.38
CA THR A 64 17.32 -5.36 -15.12
C THR A 64 18.62 -6.11 -14.90
N PHE A 65 18.57 -7.24 -14.18
CA PHE A 65 19.76 -8.08 -13.96
C PHE A 65 20.29 -8.73 -15.25
N ILE A 66 19.38 -9.19 -16.14
CA ILE A 66 19.76 -9.72 -17.46
C ILE A 66 20.45 -8.62 -18.28
N LYS A 67 19.89 -7.42 -18.33
CA LYS A 67 20.48 -6.29 -19.07
C LYS A 67 21.80 -5.82 -18.47
N TYR A 68 21.96 -5.91 -17.16
CA TYR A 68 23.24 -5.66 -16.49
C TYR A 68 24.31 -6.69 -16.93
N SER A 69 23.98 -7.96 -16.99
CA SER A 69 24.93 -9.00 -17.42
C SER A 69 25.33 -8.83 -18.90
N GLU A 70 24.39 -8.48 -19.79
CA GLU A 70 24.68 -8.16 -21.19
C GLU A 70 25.60 -6.94 -21.31
N TYR A 71 25.35 -5.90 -20.54
CA TYR A 71 26.21 -4.70 -20.47
C TYR A 71 27.65 -5.07 -20.03
N ARG A 72 27.79 -5.92 -19.01
CA ARG A 72 29.10 -6.36 -18.50
C ARG A 72 29.91 -7.15 -19.55
N VAL A 73 29.25 -7.87 -20.43
CA VAL A 73 29.89 -8.71 -21.46
C VAL A 73 30.18 -7.92 -22.74
N ARG A 74 29.23 -7.10 -23.19
CA ARG A 74 29.33 -6.39 -24.49
C ARG A 74 30.02 -5.04 -24.39
N GLY A 75 29.66 -4.21 -23.40
CA GLY A 75 30.23 -2.89 -23.17
C GLY A 75 29.99 -1.86 -24.29
N ASP A 76 29.07 -2.14 -25.25
CA ASP A 76 28.75 -1.26 -26.35
C ASP A 76 27.65 -0.24 -25.97
N ASN A 77 27.53 0.83 -26.74
CA ASN A 77 26.58 1.90 -26.46
C ASN A 77 25.13 1.42 -26.43
N ARG A 78 24.80 0.36 -27.17
CA ARG A 78 23.47 -0.22 -27.20
C ARG A 78 23.16 -0.94 -25.88
N SER A 79 24.08 -1.77 -25.39
CA SER A 79 23.89 -2.47 -24.12
C SER A 79 23.81 -1.52 -22.93
N VAL A 80 24.55 -0.39 -22.97
CA VAL A 80 24.42 0.70 -21.99
C VAL A 80 23.00 1.28 -22.00
N SER A 81 22.47 1.63 -23.18
CA SER A 81 21.14 2.21 -23.31
C SER A 81 20.04 1.25 -22.86
N GLU A 82 20.15 -0.04 -23.21
CA GLU A 82 19.20 -1.07 -22.80
C GLU A 82 19.23 -1.30 -21.29
N PHE A 83 20.39 -1.28 -20.67
CA PHE A 83 20.55 -1.39 -19.22
C PHE A 83 19.96 -0.18 -18.49
N LEU A 84 20.25 1.05 -18.95
CA LEU A 84 19.66 2.27 -18.39
C LEU A 84 18.12 2.27 -18.51
N GLY A 85 17.60 1.84 -19.67
CA GLY A 85 16.16 1.67 -19.87
C GLY A 85 15.53 0.68 -18.88
N ALA A 86 16.22 -0.45 -18.63
CA ALA A 86 15.76 -1.44 -17.67
C ALA A 86 15.74 -0.89 -16.22
N ILE A 87 16.72 -0.07 -15.83
CA ILE A 87 16.75 0.62 -14.54
C ILE A 87 15.54 1.55 -14.41
N ILE A 88 15.25 2.36 -15.43
CA ILE A 88 14.11 3.30 -15.41
C ILE A 88 12.80 2.54 -15.25
N ILE A 89 12.60 1.45 -16.00
CA ILE A 89 11.42 0.58 -15.87
C ILE A 89 11.31 0.04 -14.44
N ASN A 90 12.40 -0.48 -13.89
CA ASN A 90 12.41 -1.04 -12.53
C ASN A 90 12.06 0.01 -11.48
N LEU A 91 12.66 1.21 -11.54
CA LEU A 91 12.35 2.31 -10.62
C LEU A 91 10.90 2.78 -10.74
N THR A 92 10.35 2.80 -11.97
CA THR A 92 8.96 3.18 -12.22
C THR A 92 8.00 2.17 -11.59
N VAL A 93 8.21 0.88 -11.81
CA VAL A 93 7.40 -0.19 -11.21
C VAL A 93 7.49 -0.16 -9.70
N TRP A 94 8.68 0.02 -9.15
CA TRP A 94 8.91 0.08 -7.71
C TRP A 94 8.26 1.30 -7.07
N GLY A 95 8.45 2.48 -7.66
CA GLY A 95 7.82 3.73 -7.20
C GLY A 95 6.29 3.64 -7.25
N TYR A 96 5.75 3.11 -8.36
CA TYR A 96 4.31 2.87 -8.47
C TYR A 96 3.78 1.94 -7.37
N THR A 97 4.45 0.82 -7.11
CA THR A 97 4.05 -0.14 -6.07
C THR A 97 4.02 0.48 -4.68
N SER A 98 4.99 1.34 -4.37
CA SER A 98 5.06 2.06 -3.09
C SER A 98 3.97 3.13 -2.97
N ALA A 99 3.75 3.92 -4.03
CA ALA A 99 2.71 4.94 -4.07
C ALA A 99 1.30 4.32 -3.98
N ASP A 100 1.07 3.22 -4.69
CA ASP A 100 -0.19 2.49 -4.67
C ASP A 100 -0.50 1.91 -3.27
N ALA A 101 0.50 1.38 -2.57
CA ALA A 101 0.35 0.92 -1.19
C ALA A 101 -0.01 2.06 -0.22
N PHE A 102 0.58 3.24 -0.42
CA PHE A 102 0.24 4.45 0.34
C PHE A 102 -1.22 4.86 0.13
N VAL A 103 -1.64 4.96 -1.14
CA VAL A 103 -3.01 5.36 -1.51
C VAL A 103 -4.04 4.36 -0.99
N ASP A 104 -3.78 3.06 -1.12
CA ASP A 104 -4.67 2.02 -0.61
C ASP A 104 -4.85 2.08 0.91
N ALA A 105 -3.77 2.32 1.66
CA ALA A 105 -3.85 2.49 3.11
C ALA A 105 -4.59 3.77 3.50
N TYR A 106 -4.40 4.84 2.76
CA TYR A 106 -5.07 6.13 2.99
C TYR A 106 -6.57 6.03 2.72
N LEU A 107 -6.96 5.44 1.58
CA LEU A 107 -8.36 5.28 1.20
C LEU A 107 -9.12 4.29 2.08
N TYR A 108 -8.43 3.31 2.66
CA TYR A 108 -9.04 2.36 3.57
C TYR A 108 -9.67 3.04 4.79
N GLY A 109 -9.00 4.03 5.37
CA GLY A 109 -9.53 4.82 6.48
C GLY A 109 -10.83 5.56 6.13
N PHE A 110 -10.90 6.15 4.93
CA PHE A 110 -12.12 6.85 4.47
C PHE A 110 -13.29 5.92 4.20
N GLN A 111 -13.05 4.75 3.64
CA GLN A 111 -14.12 3.78 3.36
C GLN A 111 -14.76 3.28 4.66
N GLU A 112 -13.96 3.00 5.66
CA GLU A 112 -14.45 2.51 6.95
C GLU A 112 -15.22 3.58 7.74
N GLU A 113 -14.77 4.83 7.68
CA GLU A 113 -15.48 5.97 8.26
C GLU A 113 -16.87 6.16 7.61
N ARG A 114 -16.94 6.10 6.29
CA ARG A 114 -18.19 6.20 5.54
C ARG A 114 -19.15 5.07 5.88
N ASP A 115 -18.68 3.83 5.94
CA ASP A 115 -19.50 2.66 6.22
C ASP A 115 -20.04 2.68 7.66
N THR A 116 -19.28 3.26 8.59
CA THR A 116 -19.74 3.47 9.98
C THR A 116 -20.88 4.50 10.04
N VAL A 117 -20.71 5.63 9.38
CA VAL A 117 -21.73 6.69 9.31
C VAL A 117 -23.02 6.18 8.65
N LEU A 118 -22.92 5.40 7.58
CA LEU A 118 -24.10 4.82 6.91
C LEU A 118 -24.84 3.84 7.81
N LYS A 119 -24.14 3.03 8.59
CA LYS A 119 -24.77 2.11 9.57
C LYS A 119 -25.48 2.85 10.67
N ASP A 120 -24.90 3.94 11.18
CA ASP A 120 -25.51 4.76 12.22
C ASP A 120 -26.82 5.40 11.72
N ILE A 121 -26.82 5.95 10.50
CA ILE A 121 -28.02 6.52 9.85
C ILE A 121 -29.11 5.46 9.64
N GLU A 122 -28.72 4.25 9.24
CA GLU A 122 -29.65 3.15 9.00
C GLU A 122 -30.28 2.63 10.30
N THR A 123 -29.51 2.67 11.39
CA THR A 123 -29.98 2.29 12.74
C THR A 123 -30.97 3.32 13.30
N GLU A 124 -30.75 4.62 13.06
CA GLU A 124 -31.68 5.69 13.49
C GLU A 124 -33.01 5.70 12.71
N ARG A 125 -33.01 5.13 11.50
CA ARG A 125 -34.23 5.02 10.66
C ARG A 125 -35.17 3.88 11.05
N ARG A 126 -34.72 2.94 11.86
CA ARG A 126 -35.54 1.79 12.33
C ARG A 126 -36.15 2.08 13.67
#